data_9141a456ff99c835d3fd513224a5f210
#
_entry.id   9141a456ff99c835d3fd513224a5f210
#
_cell.length_a   1.000
_cell.length_b   1.000
_cell.length_c   1.000
_cell.angle_alpha   90.00
_cell.angle_beta   90.00
_cell.angle_gamma   90.00
#
_symmetry.space_group_name_H-M   'P 1'
#
loop_
_entity.id
_entity.type
_entity.pdbx_description
1 polymer ?
#
loop_
_entity_poly.entity_id
_entity_poly.type
_entity_poly.pdbx_seq_one_letter_code
_entity_poly.pdbx_strand_id
1 'polypeptide(L)'
;AGGKATGKNVLAENLAAAFGRPAWDISFHVNMDAASLIGMDTFEGGQVTFRQGPVYRCAQCGGFGVLDEINMAKNEALAVLHAVLDFRRAIDVPGYARIPLAEETRFIATMNYGYAGTRELNEALTSRFVVIQMPTITEENLEKLLRAQFSDLNAKYVHQFAMLFLDLQKKCDSAEISTKALDLRGMLDALRLMRRGVPAGAALDMGITNKAFDSYEQSLIRD
;
A
#
# COMPACT_ATOMS: atom_id res chain seq x y z
N ALA A 1 -1.24 0.40 9.47
CA ALA A 1 -0.88 -1.01 9.37
C ALA A 1 -2.14 -1.86 9.16
N GLY A 2 -2.03 -3.05 8.53
CA GLY A 2 -3.19 -3.94 8.33
C GLY A 2 -2.98 -4.95 7.21
N GLY A 3 -3.93 -5.86 7.05
CA GLY A 3 -3.93 -6.87 5.99
C GLY A 3 -4.04 -6.30 4.58
N LYS A 4 -4.06 -7.21 3.57
CA LYS A 4 -4.32 -6.81 2.18
C LYS A 4 -5.71 -6.16 2.04
N ALA A 5 -5.84 -5.31 1.04
CA ALA A 5 -7.11 -4.72 0.63
C ALA A 5 -7.88 -3.91 1.71
N THR A 6 -7.20 -3.47 2.77
CA THR A 6 -7.80 -2.66 3.84
C THR A 6 -7.84 -1.15 3.53
N GLY A 7 -7.48 -0.72 2.31
CA GLY A 7 -7.60 0.67 1.87
C GLY A 7 -6.53 1.63 2.41
N LYS A 8 -5.37 1.13 2.88
CA LYS A 8 -4.30 1.95 3.46
C LYS A 8 -3.85 3.11 2.56
N ASN A 9 -3.53 2.82 1.29
CA ASN A 9 -3.04 3.83 0.34
C ASN A 9 -4.16 4.81 -0.03
N VAL A 10 -5.37 4.30 -0.23
CA VAL A 10 -6.57 5.14 -0.47
C VAL A 10 -6.79 6.13 0.67
N LEU A 11 -6.60 5.70 1.93
CA LEU A 11 -6.70 6.59 3.08
C LEU A 11 -5.62 7.68 3.03
N ALA A 12 -4.37 7.33 2.70
CA ALA A 12 -3.27 8.29 2.63
C ALA A 12 -3.50 9.35 1.53
N GLU A 13 -3.90 8.91 0.33
CA GLU A 13 -4.23 9.79 -0.79
C GLU A 13 -5.41 10.72 -0.48
N ASN A 14 -6.48 10.18 0.11
CA ASN A 14 -7.66 10.98 0.48
C ASN A 14 -7.35 11.98 1.59
N LEU A 15 -6.48 11.65 2.54
CA LEU A 15 -6.02 12.61 3.54
C LEU A 15 -5.27 13.78 2.88
N ALA A 16 -4.33 13.50 1.98
CA ALA A 16 -3.61 14.54 1.26
C ALA A 16 -4.56 15.44 0.46
N ALA A 17 -5.52 14.85 -0.24
CA ALA A 17 -6.55 15.59 -0.98
C ALA A 17 -7.45 16.44 -0.05
N ALA A 18 -7.88 15.90 1.09
CA ALA A 18 -8.72 16.61 2.05
C ALA A 18 -8.01 17.85 2.66
N PHE A 19 -6.69 17.78 2.80
CA PHE A 19 -5.89 18.93 3.25
C PHE A 19 -5.43 19.84 2.10
N GLY A 20 -5.79 19.54 0.85
CA GLY A 20 -5.35 20.29 -0.33
C GLY A 20 -3.82 20.32 -0.49
N ARG A 21 -3.14 19.27 -0.09
CA ARG A 21 -1.67 19.15 -0.09
C ARG A 21 -1.20 18.11 -1.09
N PRO A 22 -0.01 18.27 -1.68
CA PRO A 22 0.56 17.26 -2.56
C PRO A 22 0.84 15.94 -1.81
N ALA A 23 0.66 14.81 -2.49
CA ALA A 23 1.10 13.50 -2.07
C ALA A 23 2.33 13.09 -2.86
N TRP A 24 3.32 12.51 -2.17
CA TRP A 24 4.57 12.00 -2.71
C TRP A 24 4.64 10.51 -2.43
N ASP A 25 4.34 9.69 -3.42
CA ASP A 25 4.35 8.23 -3.27
C ASP A 25 5.77 7.69 -3.34
N ILE A 26 6.13 6.93 -2.31
CA ILE A 26 7.46 6.36 -2.12
C ILE A 26 7.28 4.87 -1.83
N SER A 27 7.35 4.05 -2.88
CA SER A 27 7.21 2.59 -2.76
C SER A 27 8.52 1.96 -2.32
N PHE A 28 8.47 1.22 -1.22
CA PHE A 28 9.63 0.55 -0.65
C PHE A 28 9.79 -0.87 -1.20
N HIS A 29 11.02 -1.29 -1.40
CA HIS A 29 11.36 -2.64 -1.82
C HIS A 29 12.72 -3.08 -1.25
N VAL A 30 13.02 -4.38 -1.32
CA VAL A 30 14.19 -5.00 -0.68
C VAL A 30 15.55 -4.45 -1.12
N ASN A 31 15.65 -3.91 -2.35
CA ASN A 31 16.89 -3.37 -2.92
C ASN A 31 17.01 -1.84 -2.76
N MET A 32 16.08 -1.20 -2.08
CA MET A 32 16.14 0.23 -1.83
C MET A 32 17.27 0.56 -0.84
N ASP A 33 17.98 1.65 -1.09
CA ASP A 33 19.03 2.21 -0.24
C ASP A 33 18.73 3.65 0.16
N ALA A 34 19.56 4.21 1.01
CA ALA A 34 19.44 5.59 1.48
C ALA A 34 19.51 6.61 0.33
N ALA A 35 20.35 6.35 -0.66
CA ALA A 35 20.51 7.23 -1.82
C ALA A 35 19.25 7.27 -2.68
N SER A 36 18.55 6.15 -2.82
CA SER A 36 17.25 6.09 -3.51
C SER A 36 16.19 6.97 -2.85
N LEU A 37 16.23 7.11 -1.52
CA LEU A 37 15.29 7.91 -0.75
C LEU A 37 15.62 9.40 -0.74
N ILE A 38 16.86 9.70 -0.48
CA ILE A 38 17.33 11.09 -0.29
C ILE A 38 17.82 11.71 -1.59
N GLY A 39 18.60 10.96 -2.37
CA GLY A 39 19.24 11.41 -3.59
C GLY A 39 20.72 11.07 -3.63
N MET A 40 21.31 11.29 -4.77
CA MET A 40 22.72 11.01 -5.03
C MET A 40 23.30 12.01 -6.03
N ASP A 41 24.61 12.15 -6.02
CA ASP A 41 25.32 12.89 -7.04
C ASP A 41 25.29 12.13 -8.37
N THR A 42 24.96 12.85 -9.44
CA THR A 42 24.98 12.36 -10.81
C THR A 42 25.88 13.26 -11.65
N PHE A 43 26.52 12.69 -12.67
CA PHE A 43 27.35 13.46 -13.61
C PHE A 43 26.54 13.67 -14.87
N GLU A 44 26.09 14.91 -15.08
CA GLU A 44 25.28 15.30 -16.23
C GLU A 44 25.86 16.61 -16.85
N GLY A 45 25.95 16.66 -18.16
CA GLY A 45 26.42 17.87 -18.86
C GLY A 45 27.83 18.33 -18.49
N GLY A 46 28.71 17.44 -18.05
CA GLY A 46 30.08 17.75 -17.64
C GLY A 46 30.22 18.29 -16.20
N GLN A 47 29.15 18.27 -15.42
CA GLN A 47 29.11 18.73 -14.02
C GLN A 47 28.51 17.68 -13.09
N VAL A 48 28.94 17.72 -11.84
CA VAL A 48 28.28 16.93 -10.75
C VAL A 48 27.07 17.69 -10.29
N THR A 49 25.91 17.04 -10.34
CA THR A 49 24.63 17.59 -9.88
C THR A 49 23.98 16.63 -8.89
N PHE A 50 23.36 17.18 -7.83
CA PHE A 50 22.63 16.36 -6.87
C PHE A 50 21.23 16.04 -7.41
N ARG A 51 20.98 14.76 -7.74
CA ARG A 51 19.67 14.27 -8.13
C ARG A 51 18.85 13.97 -6.88
N GLN A 52 17.84 14.81 -6.63
CA GLN A 52 16.98 14.71 -5.45
C GLN A 52 16.11 13.44 -5.47
N GLY A 53 16.10 12.70 -4.36
CA GLY A 53 15.21 11.59 -4.10
C GLY A 53 13.81 12.04 -3.64
N PRO A 54 12.85 11.10 -3.55
CA PRO A 54 11.46 11.44 -3.23
C PRO A 54 11.26 11.97 -1.81
N VAL A 55 12.00 11.47 -0.81
CA VAL A 55 11.95 11.99 0.57
C VAL A 55 12.48 13.41 0.63
N TYR A 56 13.56 13.69 -0.09
CA TYR A 56 14.13 15.03 -0.19
C TYR A 56 13.12 16.03 -0.79
N ARG A 57 12.47 15.66 -1.90
CA ARG A 57 11.45 16.50 -2.54
C ARG A 57 10.27 16.78 -1.62
N CYS A 58 9.74 15.75 -0.98
CA CYS A 58 8.67 15.89 0.00
C CYS A 58 9.10 16.83 1.14
N ALA A 59 10.33 16.69 1.64
CA ALA A 59 10.85 17.54 2.70
C ALA A 59 10.90 19.01 2.32
N GLN A 60 11.35 19.33 1.10
CA GLN A 60 11.47 20.71 0.61
C GLN A 60 10.12 21.33 0.23
N CYS A 61 9.27 20.58 -0.46
CA CYS A 61 8.03 21.10 -1.04
C CYS A 61 6.85 21.08 -0.09
N GLY A 62 6.97 20.34 1.02
CA GLY A 62 5.85 20.09 1.93
C GLY A 62 4.86 19.06 1.38
N GLY A 63 3.80 18.79 2.15
CA GLY A 63 2.75 17.83 1.82
C GLY A 63 2.92 16.49 2.50
N PHE A 64 2.31 15.44 1.94
CA PHE A 64 2.31 14.11 2.52
C PHE A 64 3.26 13.17 1.78
N GLY A 65 4.31 12.71 2.46
CA GLY A 65 5.14 11.60 2.00
C GLY A 65 4.48 10.28 2.34
N VAL A 66 3.99 9.56 1.34
CA VAL A 66 3.35 8.25 1.50
C VAL A 66 4.42 7.18 1.34
N LEU A 67 4.86 6.60 2.47
CA LEU A 67 5.87 5.56 2.54
C LEU A 67 5.19 4.20 2.39
N ASP A 68 5.00 3.76 1.14
CA ASP A 68 4.24 2.55 0.86
C ASP A 68 5.08 1.29 1.03
N GLU A 69 4.53 0.33 1.79
CA GLU A 69 5.17 -0.95 2.14
C GLU A 69 6.55 -0.77 2.81
N ILE A 70 6.65 0.18 3.76
CA ILE A 70 7.92 0.55 4.42
C ILE A 70 8.67 -0.66 4.98
N ASN A 71 7.97 -1.70 5.40
CA ASN A 71 8.53 -2.93 5.95
C ASN A 71 9.09 -3.92 4.90
N MET A 72 9.09 -3.55 3.62
CA MET A 72 9.80 -4.29 2.56
C MET A 72 11.29 -3.92 2.50
N ALA A 73 11.66 -2.70 2.91
CA ALA A 73 13.04 -2.26 2.88
C ALA A 73 13.87 -2.83 4.04
N LYS A 74 15.19 -2.78 3.87
CA LYS A 74 16.15 -3.12 4.94
C LYS A 74 16.23 -1.97 5.94
N ASN A 75 16.45 -2.30 7.22
CA ASN A 75 16.57 -1.29 8.28
C ASN A 75 17.69 -0.28 8.02
N GLU A 76 18.76 -0.69 7.35
CA GLU A 76 19.88 0.18 6.98
C GLU A 76 19.45 1.30 6.03
N ALA A 77 18.58 0.98 5.06
CA ALA A 77 18.01 1.98 4.15
C ALA A 77 17.08 2.96 4.88
N LEU A 78 16.36 2.47 5.88
CA LEU A 78 15.41 3.27 6.67
C LEU A 78 16.10 4.19 7.70
N ALA A 79 17.37 4.00 7.98
CA ALA A 79 18.11 4.78 8.98
C ALA A 79 18.06 6.29 8.70
N VAL A 80 18.04 6.69 7.42
CA VAL A 80 17.93 8.11 7.02
C VAL A 80 16.61 8.76 7.41
N LEU A 81 15.57 7.98 7.67
CA LEU A 81 14.26 8.49 8.08
C LEU A 81 14.21 8.89 9.56
N HIS A 82 15.16 8.47 10.39
CA HIS A 82 15.11 8.76 11.83
C HIS A 82 15.10 10.26 12.11
N ALA A 83 15.97 11.04 11.46
CA ALA A 83 16.02 12.48 11.63
C ALA A 83 14.86 13.23 10.96
N VAL A 84 14.31 12.61 9.92
CA VAL A 84 13.13 13.10 9.18
C VAL A 84 11.86 12.99 10.02
N LEU A 85 11.71 11.90 10.77
CA LEU A 85 10.49 11.53 11.48
C LEU A 85 10.47 11.98 12.96
N ASP A 86 11.60 12.41 13.52
CA ASP A 86 11.65 12.86 14.90
C ASP A 86 11.62 14.40 15.04
N PHE A 87 11.84 14.89 16.25
CA PHE A 87 11.81 16.32 16.58
C PHE A 87 12.79 17.17 15.75
N ARG A 88 13.84 16.58 15.20
CA ARG A 88 14.84 17.27 14.37
C ARG A 88 14.27 17.74 13.04
N ARG A 89 13.26 17.02 12.52
CA ARG A 89 12.56 17.35 11.27
C ARG A 89 13.53 17.84 10.19
N ALA A 90 14.52 17.02 9.89
CA ALA A 90 15.56 17.39 8.93
C ALA A 90 16.14 16.18 8.22
N ILE A 91 16.67 16.42 7.04
CA ILE A 91 17.48 15.46 6.28
C ILE A 91 18.94 15.81 6.52
N ASP A 92 19.73 14.84 6.95
CA ASP A 92 21.18 14.92 7.00
C ASP A 92 21.75 14.11 5.82
N VAL A 93 22.28 14.83 4.82
CA VAL A 93 22.98 14.24 3.70
C VAL A 93 24.48 14.45 3.89
N PRO A 94 25.30 13.40 4.01
CA PRO A 94 26.74 13.53 4.15
C PRO A 94 27.33 14.37 3.02
N GLY A 95 28.13 15.39 3.37
CA GLY A 95 28.75 16.32 2.41
C GLY A 95 27.88 17.49 1.96
N TYR A 96 26.62 17.54 2.41
CA TYR A 96 25.70 18.65 2.11
C TYR A 96 25.22 19.33 3.41
N ALA A 97 24.68 20.53 3.27
CA ALA A 97 24.05 21.20 4.40
C ALA A 97 22.80 20.44 4.87
N ARG A 98 22.57 20.42 6.17
CA ARG A 98 21.35 19.89 6.77
C ARG A 98 20.13 20.62 6.22
N ILE A 99 19.12 19.86 5.78
CA ILE A 99 17.93 20.40 5.14
C ILE A 99 16.74 20.25 6.11
N PRO A 100 16.19 21.36 6.63
CA PRO A 100 14.99 21.32 7.43
C PRO A 100 13.78 20.91 6.56
N LEU A 101 12.84 20.17 7.16
CA LEU A 101 11.57 19.88 6.53
C LEU A 101 10.70 21.15 6.49
N ALA A 102 9.98 21.34 5.39
CA ALA A 102 8.91 22.33 5.34
C ALA A 102 7.88 22.04 6.46
N GLU A 103 7.28 23.09 7.00
CA GLU A 103 6.38 22.99 8.17
C GLU A 103 5.22 22.03 7.92
N GLU A 104 4.68 22.04 6.71
CA GLU A 104 3.53 21.22 6.30
C GLU A 104 3.86 19.77 5.94
N THR A 105 5.14 19.39 5.94
CA THR A 105 5.55 18.02 5.62
C THR A 105 5.07 17.04 6.70
N ARG A 106 4.37 16.01 6.27
CA ARG A 106 3.92 14.87 7.08
C ARG A 106 4.23 13.57 6.37
N PHE A 107 4.43 12.49 7.13
CA PHE A 107 4.68 11.17 6.56
C PHE A 107 3.59 10.19 7.02
N ILE A 108 3.10 9.41 6.09
CA ILE A 108 2.16 8.31 6.31
C ILE A 108 2.83 7.05 5.80
N ALA A 109 3.08 6.10 6.69
CA ALA A 109 3.65 4.81 6.30
C ALA A 109 2.55 3.74 6.19
N THR A 110 2.59 2.95 5.14
CA THR A 110 1.75 1.75 5.03
C THR A 110 2.60 0.50 5.28
N MET A 111 1.98 -0.49 5.88
CA MET A 111 2.63 -1.73 6.25
C MET A 111 1.67 -2.90 6.13
N ASN A 112 2.12 -3.99 5.50
CA ASN A 112 1.40 -5.26 5.44
C ASN A 112 2.04 -6.25 6.42
N TYR A 113 1.21 -7.06 7.09
CA TYR A 113 1.68 -8.13 7.97
C TYR A 113 1.54 -9.50 7.29
N GLY A 114 2.42 -10.44 7.67
CA GLY A 114 2.27 -11.84 7.34
C GLY A 114 2.58 -12.24 5.89
N TYR A 115 3.32 -11.42 5.14
CA TYR A 115 3.69 -11.73 3.76
C TYR A 115 5.17 -12.08 3.62
N ALA A 116 5.47 -12.93 2.64
CA ALA A 116 6.83 -13.23 2.27
C ALA A 116 7.57 -11.94 1.87
N GLY A 117 8.75 -11.72 2.44
CA GLY A 117 9.57 -10.52 2.19
C GLY A 117 9.31 -9.35 3.13
N THR A 118 8.21 -9.35 3.93
CA THR A 118 8.01 -8.33 4.96
C THR A 118 8.94 -8.56 6.15
N ARG A 119 9.39 -7.47 6.77
CA ARG A 119 10.27 -7.46 7.93
C ARG A 119 9.60 -6.72 9.08
N GLU A 120 10.05 -7.00 10.28
CA GLU A 120 9.73 -6.14 11.41
C GLU A 120 10.54 -4.85 11.32
N LEU A 121 9.86 -3.73 11.49
CA LEU A 121 10.53 -2.45 11.65
C LEU A 121 11.22 -2.43 13.00
N ASN A 122 12.42 -1.85 13.05
CA ASN A 122 13.11 -1.68 14.32
C ASN A 122 12.31 -0.78 15.27
N GLU A 123 12.47 -1.00 16.56
CA GLU A 123 11.74 -0.28 17.61
C GLU A 123 11.96 1.24 17.53
N ALA A 124 13.18 1.66 17.21
CA ALA A 124 13.52 3.07 17.08
C ALA A 124 12.73 3.77 15.96
N LEU A 125 12.45 3.08 14.86
CA LEU A 125 11.63 3.63 13.80
C LEU A 125 10.14 3.57 14.15
N THR A 126 9.67 2.45 14.70
CA THR A 126 8.27 2.26 15.09
C THR A 126 7.81 3.27 16.13
N SER A 127 8.67 3.62 17.09
CA SER A 127 8.37 4.62 18.12
C SER A 127 8.14 6.03 17.58
N ARG A 128 8.51 6.32 16.33
CA ARG A 128 8.29 7.61 15.67
C ARG A 128 6.94 7.72 14.97
N PHE A 129 6.17 6.64 14.94
CA PHE A 129 4.85 6.59 14.32
C PHE A 129 3.73 6.40 15.34
N VAL A 130 2.61 7.04 15.08
CA VAL A 130 1.32 6.63 15.67
C VAL A 130 0.78 5.51 14.80
N VAL A 131 0.57 4.33 15.38
CA VAL A 131 0.13 3.14 14.62
C VAL A 131 -1.38 3.05 14.63
N ILE A 132 -1.98 3.11 13.44
CA ILE A 132 -3.40 2.90 13.22
C ILE A 132 -3.58 1.51 12.60
N GLN A 133 -4.33 0.64 13.29
CA GLN A 133 -4.73 -0.65 12.74
C GLN A 133 -5.94 -0.47 11.82
N MET A 134 -5.75 -0.80 10.55
CA MET A 134 -6.85 -0.76 9.59
C MET A 134 -7.69 -2.02 9.75
N PRO A 135 -8.98 -1.88 10.03
CA PRO A 135 -9.88 -3.04 10.14
C PRO A 135 -10.06 -3.72 8.77
N THR A 136 -10.45 -4.96 8.79
CA THR A 136 -10.95 -5.65 7.60
C THR A 136 -12.24 -5.00 7.13
N ILE A 137 -12.49 -5.07 5.84
CA ILE A 137 -13.70 -4.46 5.26
C ILE A 137 -14.94 -5.21 5.76
N THR A 138 -15.95 -4.46 6.21
CA THR A 138 -17.25 -5.02 6.61
C THR A 138 -18.15 -5.23 5.39
N GLU A 139 -19.15 -6.09 5.52
CA GLU A 139 -20.18 -6.33 4.49
C GLU A 139 -20.77 -5.01 3.98
N GLU A 140 -21.25 -4.16 4.91
CA GLU A 140 -21.85 -2.86 4.58
C GLU A 140 -20.92 -1.97 3.76
N ASN A 141 -19.64 -1.86 4.16
CA ASN A 141 -18.66 -1.05 3.47
C ASN A 141 -18.27 -1.65 2.11
N LEU A 142 -18.23 -2.98 2.01
CA LEU A 142 -17.97 -3.66 0.75
C LEU A 142 -19.13 -3.46 -0.23
N GLU A 143 -20.37 -3.58 0.21
CA GLU A 143 -21.54 -3.27 -0.61
C GLU A 143 -21.55 -1.81 -1.07
N LYS A 144 -21.25 -0.87 -0.18
CA LYS A 144 -21.12 0.56 -0.55
C LYS A 144 -20.06 0.77 -1.62
N LEU A 145 -18.89 0.12 -1.48
CA LEU A 145 -17.82 0.19 -2.47
C LEU A 145 -18.28 -0.36 -3.83
N LEU A 146 -18.92 -1.54 -3.83
CA LEU A 146 -19.42 -2.17 -5.05
C LEU A 146 -20.47 -1.32 -5.76
N ARG A 147 -21.43 -0.73 -5.01
CA ARG A 147 -22.44 0.17 -5.57
C ARG A 147 -21.82 1.45 -6.14
N ALA A 148 -20.80 1.99 -5.47
CA ALA A 148 -20.11 3.18 -5.96
C ALA A 148 -19.33 2.94 -7.26
N GLN A 149 -18.70 1.76 -7.40
CA GLN A 149 -17.92 1.42 -8.60
C GLN A 149 -18.76 0.81 -9.73
N PHE A 150 -19.86 0.16 -9.43
CA PHE A 150 -20.73 -0.57 -10.34
C PHE A 150 -22.20 -0.18 -10.13
N SER A 151 -22.53 1.08 -10.43
CA SER A 151 -23.86 1.65 -10.20
C SER A 151 -24.99 0.94 -10.96
N ASP A 152 -24.66 0.22 -12.03
CA ASP A 152 -25.56 -0.58 -12.86
C ASP A 152 -25.73 -2.03 -12.38
N LEU A 153 -24.94 -2.45 -11.37
CA LEU A 153 -25.02 -3.81 -10.82
C LEU A 153 -26.29 -3.96 -9.96
N ASN A 154 -27.08 -5.01 -10.25
CA ASN A 154 -28.27 -5.31 -9.46
C ASN A 154 -27.91 -5.57 -7.98
N ALA A 155 -28.75 -5.06 -7.07
CA ALA A 155 -28.55 -5.17 -5.62
C ALA A 155 -28.34 -6.62 -5.15
N LYS A 156 -29.02 -7.59 -5.77
CA LYS A 156 -28.82 -9.03 -5.51
C LYS A 156 -27.38 -9.46 -5.76
N TYR A 157 -26.81 -9.03 -6.88
CA TYR A 157 -25.43 -9.39 -7.23
C TYR A 157 -24.41 -8.64 -6.34
N VAL A 158 -24.68 -7.38 -5.99
CA VAL A 158 -23.85 -6.65 -5.03
C VAL A 158 -23.71 -7.46 -3.73
N HIS A 159 -24.83 -7.91 -3.18
CA HIS A 159 -24.84 -8.73 -1.96
C HIS A 159 -24.10 -10.06 -2.16
N GLN A 160 -24.34 -10.76 -3.26
CA GLN A 160 -23.68 -12.05 -3.53
C GLN A 160 -22.15 -11.90 -3.62
N PHE A 161 -21.62 -10.86 -4.29
CA PHE A 161 -20.19 -10.61 -4.37
C PHE A 161 -19.61 -10.17 -3.02
N ALA A 162 -20.36 -9.42 -2.23
CA ALA A 162 -19.94 -9.08 -0.87
C ALA A 162 -19.81 -10.34 -0.01
N MET A 163 -20.80 -11.23 -0.05
CA MET A 163 -20.77 -12.50 0.68
C MET A 163 -19.65 -13.42 0.22
N LEU A 164 -19.44 -13.56 -1.11
CA LEU A 164 -18.32 -14.33 -1.65
C LEU A 164 -16.97 -13.85 -1.08
N PHE A 165 -16.75 -12.54 -1.06
CA PHE A 165 -15.50 -11.98 -0.52
C PHE A 165 -15.33 -12.25 0.97
N LEU A 166 -16.40 -12.12 1.75
CA LEU A 166 -16.39 -12.39 3.18
C LEU A 166 -16.20 -13.88 3.51
N ASP A 167 -16.72 -14.77 2.68
CA ASP A 167 -16.51 -16.21 2.85
C ASP A 167 -15.07 -16.60 2.52
N LEU A 168 -14.48 -16.02 1.47
CA LEU A 168 -13.03 -16.15 1.21
C LEU A 168 -12.20 -15.62 2.39
N GLN A 169 -12.60 -14.51 2.99
CA GLN A 169 -11.93 -13.98 4.17
C GLN A 169 -11.99 -14.95 5.34
N LYS A 170 -13.14 -15.53 5.64
CA LYS A 170 -13.29 -16.53 6.70
C LYS A 170 -12.43 -17.78 6.45
N LYS A 171 -12.40 -18.28 5.20
CA LYS A 171 -11.52 -19.40 4.81
C LYS A 171 -10.03 -19.04 4.98
N CYS A 172 -9.62 -17.80 4.70
CA CYS A 172 -8.27 -17.34 4.99
C CYS A 172 -7.98 -17.24 6.49
N ASP A 173 -8.91 -16.71 7.28
CA ASP A 173 -8.77 -16.53 8.73
C ASP A 173 -8.70 -17.88 9.45
N SER A 174 -9.39 -18.91 8.94
CA SER A 174 -9.29 -20.30 9.41
C SER A 174 -8.09 -21.08 8.87
N ALA A 175 -7.24 -20.44 8.07
CA ALA A 175 -6.09 -21.05 7.39
C ALA A 175 -6.47 -22.23 6.46
N GLU A 176 -7.70 -22.29 5.99
CA GLU A 176 -8.16 -23.27 5.01
C GLU A 176 -7.62 -22.98 3.61
N ILE A 177 -7.52 -21.70 3.26
CA ILE A 177 -6.88 -21.20 2.02
C ILE A 177 -5.85 -20.12 2.36
N SER A 178 -4.91 -19.88 1.45
CA SER A 178 -3.93 -18.82 1.59
C SER A 178 -4.53 -17.44 1.34
N THR A 179 -3.91 -16.40 1.88
CA THR A 179 -4.34 -15.01 1.67
C THR A 179 -4.16 -14.52 0.22
N LYS A 180 -3.65 -15.35 -0.69
CA LYS A 180 -3.51 -15.01 -2.12
C LYS A 180 -4.86 -14.84 -2.81
N ALA A 181 -5.84 -15.67 -2.43
CA ALA A 181 -7.20 -15.60 -2.95
C ALA A 181 -7.98 -14.38 -2.43
N LEU A 182 -7.61 -13.88 -1.23
CA LEU A 182 -8.24 -12.71 -0.64
C LEU A 182 -7.73 -11.42 -1.30
N ASP A 183 -8.24 -11.13 -2.48
CA ASP A 183 -7.82 -9.97 -3.26
C ASP A 183 -9.04 -9.17 -3.77
N LEU A 184 -9.33 -8.08 -3.07
CA LEU A 184 -10.43 -7.18 -3.44
C LEU A 184 -10.24 -6.59 -4.85
N ARG A 185 -9.00 -6.27 -5.25
CA ARG A 185 -8.71 -5.77 -6.60
C ARG A 185 -9.08 -6.81 -7.64
N GLY A 186 -8.70 -8.07 -7.41
CA GLY A 186 -9.04 -9.18 -8.29
C GLY A 186 -10.54 -9.40 -8.41
N MET A 187 -11.31 -9.26 -7.34
CA MET A 187 -12.78 -9.32 -7.39
C MET A 187 -13.36 -8.15 -8.20
N LEU A 188 -12.88 -6.93 -8.00
CA LEU A 188 -13.31 -5.77 -8.79
C LEU A 188 -12.96 -5.93 -10.28
N ASP A 189 -11.80 -6.50 -10.60
CA ASP A 189 -11.41 -6.79 -11.98
C ASP A 189 -12.26 -7.88 -12.60
N ALA A 190 -12.63 -8.93 -11.85
CA ALA A 190 -13.59 -9.94 -12.30
C ALA A 190 -14.93 -9.30 -12.66
N LEU A 191 -15.46 -8.40 -11.83
CA LEU A 191 -16.68 -7.66 -12.13
C LEU A 191 -16.56 -6.79 -13.40
N ARG A 192 -15.41 -6.13 -13.61
CA ARG A 192 -15.14 -5.37 -14.85
C ARG A 192 -15.11 -6.27 -16.07
N LEU A 193 -14.53 -7.48 -15.97
CA LEU A 193 -14.52 -8.47 -17.04
C LEU A 193 -15.95 -8.97 -17.36
N MET A 194 -16.75 -9.24 -16.33
CA MET A 194 -18.17 -9.65 -16.53
C MET A 194 -18.97 -8.58 -17.27
N ARG A 195 -18.77 -7.30 -16.95
CA ARG A 195 -19.40 -6.18 -17.67
C ARG A 195 -19.00 -6.10 -19.16
N ARG A 196 -17.87 -6.68 -19.52
CA ARG A 196 -17.37 -6.80 -20.89
C ARG A 196 -17.80 -8.09 -21.57
N GLY A 197 -18.66 -8.90 -20.93
CA GLY A 197 -19.21 -10.13 -21.49
C GLY A 197 -18.41 -11.40 -21.19
N VAL A 198 -17.40 -11.34 -20.30
CA VAL A 198 -16.71 -12.56 -19.86
C VAL A 198 -17.64 -13.33 -18.92
N PRO A 199 -17.83 -14.67 -19.13
CA PRO A 199 -18.64 -15.50 -18.23
C PRO A 199 -18.16 -15.41 -16.77
N ALA A 200 -19.10 -15.39 -15.82
CA ALA A 200 -18.82 -15.13 -14.42
C ALA A 200 -17.76 -16.08 -13.83
N GLY A 201 -17.88 -17.41 -14.07
CA GLY A 201 -16.90 -18.39 -13.59
C GLY A 201 -15.49 -18.11 -14.14
N ALA A 202 -15.36 -17.81 -15.43
CA ALA A 202 -14.06 -17.50 -16.03
C ALA A 202 -13.47 -16.19 -15.47
N ALA A 203 -14.30 -15.16 -15.23
CA ALA A 203 -13.87 -13.89 -14.67
C ALA A 203 -13.41 -14.07 -13.21
N LEU A 204 -14.12 -14.85 -12.40
CA LEU A 204 -13.73 -15.17 -11.02
C LEU A 204 -12.46 -16.01 -10.97
N ASP A 205 -12.32 -16.99 -11.86
CA ASP A 205 -11.07 -17.74 -11.97
C ASP A 205 -9.89 -16.83 -12.25
N MET A 206 -10.00 -15.90 -13.21
CA MET A 206 -8.94 -14.95 -13.55
C MET A 206 -8.65 -13.97 -12.40
N GLY A 207 -9.67 -13.48 -11.73
CA GLY A 207 -9.53 -12.46 -10.69
C GLY A 207 -9.12 -13.01 -9.33
N ILE A 208 -9.49 -14.24 -9.01
CA ILE A 208 -9.36 -14.82 -7.67
C ILE A 208 -8.65 -16.18 -7.72
N THR A 209 -9.28 -17.21 -8.31
CA THR A 209 -8.87 -18.61 -8.16
C THR A 209 -7.45 -18.87 -8.67
N ASN A 210 -7.10 -18.33 -9.84
CA ASN A 210 -5.78 -18.54 -10.46
C ASN A 210 -4.62 -17.86 -9.72
N LYS A 211 -4.89 -17.09 -8.67
CA LYS A 211 -3.85 -16.52 -7.78
C LYS A 211 -3.33 -17.55 -6.78
N ALA A 212 -4.08 -18.59 -6.49
CA ALA A 212 -3.60 -19.80 -5.85
C ALA A 212 -2.96 -20.70 -6.91
N PHE A 213 -1.73 -21.20 -6.63
CA PHE A 213 -1.01 -22.06 -7.58
C PHE A 213 -1.22 -23.56 -7.28
N ASP A 214 -1.77 -23.87 -6.12
CA ASP A 214 -2.10 -25.22 -5.70
C ASP A 214 -3.50 -25.60 -6.18
N SER A 215 -3.64 -26.75 -6.85
CA SER A 215 -4.91 -27.21 -7.42
C SER A 215 -5.96 -27.58 -6.37
N TYR A 216 -5.51 -28.07 -5.22
CA TYR A 216 -6.42 -28.36 -4.11
C TYR A 216 -6.97 -27.05 -3.51
N GLU A 217 -6.11 -26.07 -3.29
CA GLU A 217 -6.54 -24.74 -2.83
C GLU A 217 -7.49 -24.09 -3.82
N GLN A 218 -7.24 -24.23 -5.16
CA GLN A 218 -8.17 -23.73 -6.18
C GLN A 218 -9.55 -24.37 -6.10
N SER A 219 -9.65 -25.66 -5.78
CA SER A 219 -10.96 -26.29 -5.60
C SER A 219 -11.68 -25.75 -4.35
N LEU A 220 -10.97 -25.55 -3.24
CA LEU A 220 -11.54 -24.96 -2.02
C LEU A 220 -12.03 -23.51 -2.20
N ILE A 221 -11.43 -22.77 -3.13
CA ILE A 221 -11.85 -21.40 -3.49
C ILE A 221 -13.14 -21.43 -4.33
N ARG A 222 -13.33 -22.46 -5.16
CA ARG A 222 -14.51 -22.58 -6.01
C ARG A 222 -15.75 -23.09 -5.28
N ASP A 223 -15.56 -23.89 -4.22
CA ASP A 223 -16.59 -24.42 -3.33
C ASP A 223 -17.13 -23.37 -2.36
#